data_0b7a8d581446f95b35e689fb5de2eb49
#
_entry.id   0b7a8d581446f95b35e689fb5de2eb49
#
_cell.length_a   1.000
_cell.length_b   1.000
_cell.length_c   1.000
_cell.angle_alpha   90.00
_cell.angle_beta   90.00
_cell.angle_gamma   90.00
#
_symmetry.space_group_name_H-M   'P 1'
#
loop_
_entity.id
_entity.type
_entity.pdbx_description
1 polymer ?
#
loop_
_entity_poly.entity_id
_entity_poly.type
_entity_poly.pdbx_seq_one_letter_code
_entity_poly.pdbx_strand_id
1 'polypeptide(L)'
;MINASIVTYHTPKQQLQTIMDILHHSPAINRVEVIDNAQGINRGYGAAHNIAIRHTLEEGVKYHLVVNADIRFEPEILDEIEHFMDTHHEVGSLMPKVVYPDGRLQYLCKLLPTPLDVFSRRFLPKCLIRKRNERYELRASGYDRIMNIPYLSGCFMLLRADALREVGLFDERFFMYPEDIDLTRRIHRHFQTVFYPYVSIIHDHARGSYKSPKLLWIHIVNLCKYFNKWGWLVDHERTVVNQRVIVQYLPPCK
;
A
#
# COMPACT_ATOMS: atom_id res chain seq x y z
N MET A 1 -1.77 0.69 20.44
CA MET A 1 -3.10 0.12 20.02
C MET A 1 -3.43 0.56 18.61
N ILE A 2 -4.04 -0.33 17.84
CA ILE A 2 -4.29 -0.20 16.40
C ILE A 2 -5.80 -0.38 16.14
N ASN A 3 -6.44 0.54 15.41
CA ASN A 3 -7.71 0.28 14.77
C ASN A 3 -7.47 -0.25 13.37
N ALA A 4 -8.28 -1.20 12.91
CA ALA A 4 -8.11 -1.81 11.59
C ALA A 4 -9.36 -1.63 10.72
N SER A 5 -9.17 -1.54 9.41
CA SER A 5 -10.26 -1.54 8.44
C SER A 5 -10.03 -2.54 7.31
N ILE A 6 -11.11 -3.21 6.93
CA ILE A 6 -11.18 -4.14 5.81
C ILE A 6 -12.29 -3.65 4.87
N VAL A 7 -11.97 -3.47 3.60
CA VAL A 7 -12.97 -3.15 2.57
C VAL A 7 -13.28 -4.42 1.77
N THR A 8 -14.56 -4.78 1.71
CA THR A 8 -15.03 -5.95 0.97
C THR A 8 -15.88 -5.55 -0.24
N TYR A 9 -15.82 -6.38 -1.28
CA TYR A 9 -16.70 -6.30 -2.44
C TYR A 9 -16.86 -7.69 -3.04
N HIS A 10 -17.98 -8.36 -2.76
CA HIS A 10 -18.22 -9.77 -3.10
C HIS A 10 -17.12 -10.71 -2.58
N THR A 11 -16.51 -10.36 -1.45
CA THR A 11 -15.45 -11.17 -0.82
C THR A 11 -16.04 -12.47 -0.27
N PRO A 12 -15.38 -13.63 -0.50
CA PRO A 12 -15.82 -14.90 0.08
C PRO A 12 -15.87 -14.82 1.61
N LYS A 13 -16.96 -15.31 2.22
CA LYS A 13 -17.15 -15.27 3.68
C LYS A 13 -16.01 -15.90 4.46
N GLN A 14 -15.50 -17.04 3.98
CA GLN A 14 -14.38 -17.74 4.63
C GLN A 14 -13.10 -16.88 4.63
N GLN A 15 -12.83 -16.16 3.56
CA GLN A 15 -11.67 -15.28 3.45
C GLN A 15 -11.77 -14.11 4.45
N LEU A 16 -12.93 -13.46 4.51
CA LEU A 16 -13.19 -12.41 5.49
C LEU A 16 -13.08 -12.94 6.93
N GLN A 17 -13.65 -14.12 7.21
CA GLN A 17 -13.57 -14.72 8.54
C GLN A 17 -12.13 -14.98 8.95
N THR A 18 -11.29 -15.51 8.05
CA THR A 18 -9.87 -15.78 8.34
C THR A 18 -9.13 -14.53 8.79
N ILE A 19 -9.24 -13.41 8.07
CA ILE A 19 -8.55 -12.18 8.47
C ILE A 19 -9.14 -11.57 9.74
N MET A 20 -10.46 -11.66 9.94
CA MET A 20 -11.12 -11.22 11.19
C MET A 20 -10.61 -12.01 12.39
N ASP A 21 -10.49 -13.32 12.27
CA ASP A 21 -9.97 -14.18 13.34
C ASP A 21 -8.52 -13.79 13.69
N ILE A 22 -7.66 -13.59 12.69
CA ILE A 22 -6.28 -13.14 12.89
C ILE A 22 -6.24 -11.80 13.66
N LEU A 23 -7.03 -10.82 13.23
CA LEU A 23 -7.06 -9.51 13.86
C LEU A 23 -7.60 -9.55 15.29
N HIS A 24 -8.66 -10.33 15.55
CA HIS A 24 -9.23 -10.47 16.90
C HIS A 24 -8.33 -11.22 17.88
N HIS A 25 -7.41 -12.07 17.39
CA HIS A 25 -6.43 -12.75 18.25
C HIS A 25 -5.23 -11.87 18.61
N SER A 26 -5.02 -10.74 17.93
CA SER A 26 -3.92 -9.83 18.27
C SER A 26 -4.30 -8.87 19.40
N PRO A 27 -3.52 -8.81 20.48
CA PRO A 27 -3.73 -7.86 21.58
C PRO A 27 -3.46 -6.40 21.17
N ALA A 28 -2.72 -6.16 20.09
CA ALA A 28 -2.46 -4.83 19.55
C ALA A 28 -3.72 -4.19 18.94
N ILE A 29 -4.72 -5.00 18.53
CA ILE A 29 -5.94 -4.52 17.88
C ILE A 29 -6.96 -4.05 18.91
N ASN A 30 -7.37 -2.78 18.79
CA ASN A 30 -8.44 -2.18 19.58
C ASN A 30 -9.81 -2.39 18.92
N ARG A 31 -9.92 -2.19 17.62
CA ARG A 31 -11.17 -2.26 16.86
C ARG A 31 -10.94 -2.69 15.42
N VAL A 32 -11.86 -3.48 14.88
CA VAL A 32 -11.88 -3.83 13.45
C VAL A 32 -13.18 -3.35 12.82
N GLU A 33 -13.12 -2.62 11.72
CA GLU A 33 -14.27 -2.19 10.94
C GLU A 33 -14.25 -2.83 9.55
N VAL A 34 -15.37 -3.47 9.19
CA VAL A 34 -15.57 -4.02 7.85
C VAL A 34 -16.53 -3.13 7.07
N ILE A 35 -16.07 -2.58 5.96
CA ILE A 35 -16.86 -1.74 5.07
C ILE A 35 -17.21 -2.55 3.81
N ASP A 36 -18.48 -2.94 3.67
CA ASP A 36 -18.93 -3.73 2.53
C ASP A 36 -19.43 -2.84 1.38
N ASN A 37 -18.59 -2.68 0.36
CA ASN A 37 -18.92 -1.93 -0.86
C ASN A 37 -19.92 -2.65 -1.79
N ALA A 38 -20.34 -3.89 -1.46
CA ALA A 38 -21.41 -4.57 -2.18
C ALA A 38 -22.79 -4.15 -1.66
N GLN A 39 -22.86 -3.54 -0.47
CA GLN A 39 -24.08 -3.02 0.12
C GLN A 39 -24.16 -1.49 -0.07
N GLY A 40 -25.18 -1.04 -0.77
CA GLY A 40 -25.41 0.38 -1.04
C GLY A 40 -24.50 0.96 -2.14
N ILE A 41 -23.94 2.13 -1.90
CA ILE A 41 -23.06 2.83 -2.87
C ILE A 41 -21.63 2.34 -2.73
N ASN A 42 -21.09 1.74 -3.78
CA ASN A 42 -19.68 1.42 -3.83
C ASN A 42 -18.84 2.70 -3.93
N ARG A 43 -18.15 3.04 -2.86
CA ARG A 43 -17.32 4.26 -2.73
C ARG A 43 -15.91 4.11 -3.30
N GLY A 44 -15.51 2.90 -3.70
CA GLY A 44 -14.13 2.57 -4.04
C GLY A 44 -13.30 2.20 -2.81
N TYR A 45 -12.00 1.96 -3.02
CA TYR A 45 -11.13 1.42 -1.98
C TYR A 45 -10.79 2.46 -0.90
N GLY A 46 -10.12 3.56 -1.30
CA GLY A 46 -9.63 4.57 -0.35
C GLY A 46 -10.75 5.29 0.39
N ALA A 47 -11.84 5.68 -0.31
CA ALA A 47 -12.97 6.37 0.32
C ALA A 47 -13.72 5.48 1.33
N ALA A 48 -13.75 4.16 1.11
CA ALA A 48 -14.32 3.23 2.07
C ALA A 48 -13.44 3.12 3.32
N HIS A 49 -12.13 2.97 3.18
CA HIS A 49 -11.20 2.98 4.32
C HIS A 49 -11.24 4.30 5.10
N ASN A 50 -11.45 5.43 4.43
CA ASN A 50 -11.55 6.74 5.08
C ASN A 50 -12.66 6.81 6.15
N ILE A 51 -13.72 6.01 6.04
CA ILE A 51 -14.78 5.94 7.06
C ILE A 51 -14.18 5.50 8.40
N ALA A 52 -13.51 4.36 8.41
CA ALA A 52 -12.89 3.81 9.62
C ALA A 52 -11.67 4.62 10.08
N ILE A 53 -10.91 5.21 9.15
CA ILE A 53 -9.78 6.09 9.51
C ILE A 53 -10.28 7.32 10.28
N ARG A 54 -11.40 7.93 9.88
CA ARG A 54 -11.99 9.07 10.62
C ARG A 54 -12.33 8.68 12.06
N HIS A 55 -12.95 7.52 12.27
CA HIS A 55 -13.22 7.01 13.63
C HIS A 55 -11.93 6.84 14.43
N THR A 56 -10.86 6.28 13.82
CA THR A 56 -9.55 6.16 14.48
C THR A 56 -9.00 7.52 14.93
N LEU A 57 -9.12 8.55 14.09
CA LEU A 57 -8.66 9.90 14.42
C LEU A 57 -9.51 10.56 15.50
N GLU A 58 -10.83 10.35 15.49
CA GLU A 58 -11.79 10.85 16.48
C GLU A 58 -11.58 10.18 17.85
N GLU A 59 -11.32 8.87 17.88
CA GLU A 59 -11.02 8.09 19.07
C GLU A 59 -9.62 8.38 19.66
N GLY A 60 -8.76 9.10 18.92
CA GLY A 60 -7.39 9.39 19.35
C GLY A 60 -6.46 8.18 19.35
N VAL A 61 -6.78 7.11 18.62
CA VAL A 61 -5.94 5.92 18.52
C VAL A 61 -4.71 6.22 17.65
N LYS A 62 -3.54 5.75 18.07
CA LYS A 62 -2.23 6.12 17.46
C LYS A 62 -2.07 5.61 16.03
N TYR A 63 -2.59 4.41 15.73
CA TYR A 63 -2.37 3.73 14.47
C TYR A 63 -3.65 3.24 13.83
N HIS A 64 -3.67 3.27 12.49
CA HIS A 64 -4.73 2.66 11.69
C HIS A 64 -4.13 1.65 10.72
N LEU A 65 -4.62 0.42 10.74
CA LEU A 65 -4.25 -0.64 9.81
C LEU A 65 -5.27 -0.71 8.68
N VAL A 66 -4.83 -0.41 7.46
CA VAL A 66 -5.54 -0.73 6.23
C VAL A 66 -5.07 -2.12 5.79
N VAL A 67 -5.99 -3.08 5.66
CA VAL A 67 -5.63 -4.44 5.27
C VAL A 67 -6.67 -5.07 4.33
N ASN A 68 -6.18 -5.78 3.31
CA ASN A 68 -7.03 -6.55 2.41
C ASN A 68 -7.54 -7.84 3.05
N ALA A 69 -8.72 -8.29 2.62
CA ALA A 69 -9.32 -9.54 3.11
C ALA A 69 -8.55 -10.81 2.68
N ASP A 70 -7.68 -10.72 1.64
CA ASP A 70 -6.86 -11.82 1.13
C ASP A 70 -5.45 -11.85 1.72
N ILE A 71 -5.27 -11.21 2.89
CA ILE A 71 -4.02 -11.21 3.67
C ILE A 71 -4.12 -12.24 4.80
N ARG A 72 -3.01 -12.94 5.06
CA ARG A 72 -2.84 -13.85 6.21
C ARG A 72 -1.50 -13.61 6.87
N PHE A 73 -1.46 -13.64 8.20
CA PHE A 73 -0.23 -13.47 8.99
C PHE A 73 -0.43 -14.01 10.41
N GLU A 74 0.66 -14.18 11.14
CA GLU A 74 0.62 -14.52 12.56
C GLU A 74 0.29 -13.28 13.38
N PRO A 75 -0.71 -13.31 14.30
CA PRO A 75 -1.19 -12.12 15.02
C PRO A 75 -0.09 -11.32 15.73
N GLU A 76 0.96 -11.99 16.20
CA GLU A 76 2.08 -11.43 16.97
C GLU A 76 2.92 -10.43 16.17
N ILE A 77 2.87 -10.48 14.84
CA ILE A 77 3.61 -9.49 14.03
C ILE A 77 3.13 -8.06 14.25
N LEU A 78 1.86 -7.89 14.67
CA LEU A 78 1.32 -6.55 14.93
C LEU A 78 1.97 -5.91 16.14
N ASP A 79 2.28 -6.68 17.18
CA ASP A 79 3.00 -6.18 18.37
C ASP A 79 4.41 -5.72 17.99
N GLU A 80 5.11 -6.48 17.11
CA GLU A 80 6.46 -6.12 16.67
C GLU A 80 6.46 -4.83 15.83
N ILE A 81 5.56 -4.72 14.85
CA ILE A 81 5.51 -3.51 14.01
C ILE A 81 4.94 -2.29 14.75
N GLU A 82 4.04 -2.48 15.72
CA GLU A 82 3.58 -1.41 16.62
C GLU A 82 4.74 -0.89 17.47
N HIS A 83 5.50 -1.79 18.11
CA HIS A 83 6.67 -1.43 18.90
C HIS A 83 7.72 -0.70 18.05
N PHE A 84 7.98 -1.16 16.83
CA PHE A 84 8.85 -0.45 15.90
C PHE A 84 8.34 0.97 15.61
N MET A 85 7.07 1.13 15.31
CA MET A 85 6.48 2.44 15.08
C MET A 85 6.52 3.35 16.34
N ASP A 86 6.35 2.78 17.53
CA ASP A 86 6.41 3.53 18.79
C ASP A 86 7.83 4.06 19.10
N THR A 87 8.87 3.36 18.64
CA THR A 87 10.27 3.77 18.82
C THR A 87 10.82 4.62 17.67
N HIS A 88 10.10 4.71 16.54
CA HIS A 88 10.50 5.46 15.34
C HIS A 88 9.42 6.48 14.98
N HIS A 89 9.41 7.62 15.65
CA HIS A 89 8.37 8.66 15.50
C HIS A 89 8.37 9.31 14.11
N GLU A 90 9.48 9.25 13.39
CA GLU A 90 9.63 9.73 12.02
C GLU A 90 8.90 8.85 10.98
N VAL A 91 8.44 7.65 11.37
CA VAL A 91 7.73 6.73 10.46
C VAL A 91 6.24 7.03 10.46
N GLY A 92 5.71 7.41 9.30
CA GLY A 92 4.29 7.70 9.07
C GLY A 92 3.50 6.52 8.49
N SER A 93 4.17 5.60 7.80
CA SER A 93 3.56 4.39 7.23
C SER A 93 4.55 3.24 7.21
N LEU A 94 4.05 2.02 7.49
CA LEU A 94 4.85 0.80 7.47
C LEU A 94 4.12 -0.30 6.69
N MET A 95 4.87 -1.03 5.85
CA MET A 95 4.44 -2.26 5.16
C MET A 95 5.46 -3.38 5.45
N PRO A 96 5.02 -4.55 5.93
CA PRO A 96 5.88 -5.71 6.13
C PRO A 96 6.30 -6.36 4.80
N LYS A 97 7.16 -7.37 4.86
CA LYS A 97 7.46 -8.23 3.72
C LYS A 97 6.20 -8.98 3.29
N VAL A 98 5.87 -8.90 2.00
CA VAL A 98 4.71 -9.57 1.43
C VAL A 98 5.16 -10.73 0.53
N VAL A 99 4.61 -11.91 0.76
CA VAL A 99 4.91 -13.10 -0.04
C VAL A 99 3.63 -13.68 -0.65
N TYR A 100 3.79 -14.45 -1.72
CA TYR A 100 2.74 -15.31 -2.26
C TYR A 100 2.54 -16.54 -1.36
N PRO A 101 1.42 -17.31 -1.51
CA PRO A 101 1.22 -18.56 -0.77
C PRO A 101 2.31 -19.61 -0.98
N ASP A 102 3.05 -19.53 -2.09
CA ASP A 102 4.17 -20.39 -2.40
C ASP A 102 5.52 -19.91 -1.83
N GLY A 103 5.50 -18.86 -0.99
CA GLY A 103 6.66 -18.26 -0.36
C GLY A 103 7.47 -17.30 -1.25
N ARG A 104 7.13 -17.14 -2.52
CA ARG A 104 7.84 -16.18 -3.39
C ARG A 104 7.52 -14.75 -2.99
N LEU A 105 8.55 -13.90 -2.99
CA LEU A 105 8.42 -12.47 -2.68
C LEU A 105 7.51 -11.73 -3.67
N GLN A 106 6.62 -10.88 -3.15
CA GLN A 106 5.91 -9.88 -3.92
C GLN A 106 6.70 -8.57 -3.89
N TYR A 107 7.16 -8.10 -5.06
CA TYR A 107 7.94 -6.86 -5.17
C TYR A 107 7.01 -5.64 -5.10
N LEU A 108 6.68 -5.22 -3.87
CA LEU A 108 5.70 -4.17 -3.59
C LEU A 108 6.33 -2.83 -3.16
N CYS A 109 7.64 -2.78 -3.00
CA CYS A 109 8.40 -1.54 -2.87
C CYS A 109 8.67 -0.96 -4.26
N LYS A 110 8.18 0.24 -4.54
CA LYS A 110 8.25 0.79 -5.89
C LYS A 110 8.68 2.24 -5.89
N LEU A 111 9.27 2.65 -7.00
CA LEU A 111 9.49 4.05 -7.31
C LEU A 111 8.15 4.77 -7.58
N LEU A 112 8.12 6.09 -7.48
CA LEU A 112 6.98 6.86 -7.98
C LEU A 112 6.86 6.66 -9.50
N PRO A 113 5.67 6.28 -10.01
CA PRO A 113 5.51 5.87 -11.40
C PRO A 113 5.62 7.06 -12.37
N THR A 114 6.23 6.80 -13.53
CA THR A 114 6.04 7.63 -14.71
C THR A 114 4.91 7.08 -15.57
N PRO A 115 4.29 7.88 -16.47
CA PRO A 115 3.33 7.35 -17.43
C PRO A 115 3.88 6.16 -18.23
N LEU A 116 5.18 6.20 -18.58
CA LEU A 116 5.84 5.13 -19.31
C LEU A 116 5.97 3.84 -18.47
N ASP A 117 6.19 3.94 -17.14
CA ASP A 117 6.23 2.76 -16.27
C ASP A 117 4.88 2.03 -16.26
N VAL A 118 3.80 2.79 -16.14
CA VAL A 118 2.45 2.21 -16.10
C VAL A 118 2.04 1.65 -17.45
N PHE A 119 2.25 2.42 -18.53
CA PHE A 119 1.87 2.03 -19.89
C PHE A 119 2.66 0.81 -20.36
N SER A 120 3.98 0.82 -20.19
CA SER A 120 4.84 -0.27 -20.64
C SER A 120 4.50 -1.59 -19.94
N ARG A 121 4.24 -1.55 -18.63
CA ARG A 121 3.86 -2.75 -17.84
C ARG A 121 2.55 -3.38 -18.29
N ARG A 122 1.65 -2.59 -18.85
CA ARG A 122 0.32 -3.05 -19.27
C ARG A 122 0.30 -3.56 -20.72
N PHE A 123 1.02 -2.90 -21.61
CA PHE A 123 0.87 -3.08 -23.05
C PHE A 123 2.09 -3.69 -23.75
N LEU A 124 3.28 -3.66 -23.16
CA LEU A 124 4.47 -4.21 -23.78
C LEU A 124 4.79 -5.63 -23.30
N PRO A 125 5.40 -6.46 -24.15
CA PRO A 125 5.90 -7.78 -23.78
C PRO A 125 6.88 -7.71 -22.62
N LYS A 126 6.76 -8.64 -21.68
CA LYS A 126 7.59 -8.68 -20.46
C LYS A 126 9.10 -8.69 -20.72
N CYS A 127 9.53 -9.33 -21.82
CA CYS A 127 10.95 -9.39 -22.19
C CYS A 127 11.54 -8.00 -22.48
N LEU A 128 10.78 -7.10 -23.11
CA LEU A 128 11.23 -5.74 -23.47
C LEU A 128 11.31 -4.81 -22.26
N ILE A 129 10.49 -5.05 -21.25
CA ILE A 129 10.37 -4.17 -20.09
C ILE A 129 11.01 -4.75 -18.82
N ARG A 130 11.68 -5.90 -18.90
CA ARG A 130 12.22 -6.62 -17.74
C ARG A 130 13.14 -5.73 -16.90
N LYS A 131 14.19 -5.17 -17.48
CA LYS A 131 15.15 -4.30 -16.76
C LYS A 131 14.47 -3.08 -16.13
N ARG A 132 13.50 -2.49 -16.86
CA ARG A 132 12.73 -1.34 -16.36
C ARG A 132 11.86 -1.72 -15.16
N ASN A 133 11.18 -2.87 -15.22
CA ASN A 133 10.36 -3.38 -14.12
C ASN A 133 11.22 -3.75 -12.90
N GLU A 134 12.34 -4.41 -13.11
CA GLU A 134 13.29 -4.76 -12.04
C GLU A 134 13.76 -3.51 -11.29
N ARG A 135 14.09 -2.45 -12.02
CA ARG A 135 14.45 -1.15 -11.42
C ARG A 135 13.28 -0.49 -10.72
N TYR A 136 12.10 -0.45 -11.34
CA TYR A 136 10.89 0.15 -10.80
C TYR A 136 10.44 -0.52 -9.51
N GLU A 137 10.56 -1.85 -9.42
CA GLU A 137 10.20 -2.70 -8.27
C GLU A 137 11.38 -2.90 -7.31
N LEU A 138 12.48 -2.18 -7.49
CA LEU A 138 13.69 -2.24 -6.64
C LEU A 138 14.18 -3.67 -6.39
N ARG A 139 14.06 -4.58 -7.37
CA ARG A 139 14.37 -6.01 -7.17
C ARG A 139 15.80 -6.28 -6.72
N ALA A 140 16.75 -5.47 -7.19
CA ALA A 140 18.16 -5.60 -6.83
C ALA A 140 18.50 -5.08 -5.42
N SER A 141 17.52 -4.55 -4.67
CA SER A 141 17.71 -4.15 -3.26
C SER A 141 17.85 -5.32 -2.31
N GLY A 142 17.47 -6.55 -2.73
CA GLY A 142 17.45 -7.75 -1.90
C GLY A 142 16.21 -7.91 -1.03
N TYR A 143 15.52 -6.84 -0.66
CA TYR A 143 14.35 -6.87 0.25
C TYR A 143 14.66 -7.52 1.61
N ASP A 144 15.89 -7.35 2.11
CA ASP A 144 16.42 -7.96 3.33
C ASP A 144 16.71 -6.95 4.46
N ARG A 145 16.48 -5.66 4.19
CA ARG A 145 16.73 -4.55 5.12
C ARG A 145 15.58 -3.55 5.13
N ILE A 146 15.48 -2.75 6.20
CA ILE A 146 14.54 -1.65 6.28
C ILE A 146 14.83 -0.64 5.17
N MET A 147 13.79 -0.23 4.45
CA MET A 147 13.90 0.75 3.35
C MET A 147 12.82 1.83 3.46
N ASN A 148 13.21 3.09 3.24
CA ASN A 148 12.28 4.21 3.13
C ASN A 148 11.87 4.39 1.66
N ILE A 149 10.64 4.00 1.32
CA ILE A 149 10.17 3.80 -0.06
C ILE A 149 8.95 4.69 -0.35
N PRO A 150 8.95 5.50 -1.42
CA PRO A 150 7.91 6.48 -1.68
C PRO A 150 6.58 5.89 -2.17
N TYR A 151 6.57 4.61 -2.54
CA TYR A 151 5.36 3.88 -2.91
C TYR A 151 5.39 2.47 -2.34
N LEU A 152 4.56 2.22 -1.35
CA LEU A 152 4.23 0.93 -0.76
C LEU A 152 2.80 0.54 -1.17
N SER A 153 2.55 -0.77 -1.32
CA SER A 153 1.24 -1.26 -1.73
C SER A 153 0.17 -1.08 -0.67
N GLY A 154 -1.04 -0.74 -1.11
CA GLY A 154 -2.21 -0.59 -0.25
C GLY A 154 -2.76 -1.89 0.36
N CYS A 155 -2.20 -3.08 0.03
CA CYS A 155 -2.73 -4.34 0.55
C CYS A 155 -2.56 -4.51 2.07
N PHE A 156 -1.56 -3.86 2.66
CA PHE A 156 -1.31 -3.75 4.09
C PHE A 156 -0.56 -2.45 4.37
N MET A 157 -1.18 -1.52 5.11
CA MET A 157 -0.58 -0.24 5.48
C MET A 157 -0.84 0.03 6.96
N LEU A 158 0.18 -0.04 7.81
CA LEU A 158 0.10 0.48 9.17
C LEU A 158 0.41 1.97 9.13
N LEU A 159 -0.60 2.80 9.38
CA LEU A 159 -0.56 4.26 9.24
C LEU A 159 -0.53 4.93 10.62
N ARG A 160 0.34 5.92 10.80
CA ARG A 160 0.37 6.78 11.99
C ARG A 160 -0.74 7.82 11.89
N ALA A 161 -1.54 7.96 12.95
CA ALA A 161 -2.65 8.92 13.00
C ALA A 161 -2.17 10.38 12.81
N ASP A 162 -1.03 10.75 13.39
CA ASP A 162 -0.48 12.10 13.25
C ASP A 162 -0.04 12.38 11.79
N ALA A 163 0.53 11.40 11.12
CA ALA A 163 0.83 11.53 9.69
C ALA A 163 -0.45 11.77 8.87
N LEU A 164 -1.54 11.05 9.18
CA LEU A 164 -2.83 11.24 8.50
C LEU A 164 -3.46 12.60 8.81
N ARG A 165 -3.30 13.13 10.04
CA ARG A 165 -3.76 14.49 10.39
C ARG A 165 -3.01 15.55 9.60
N GLU A 166 -1.72 15.36 9.37
CA GLU A 166 -0.89 16.33 8.65
C GLU A 166 -1.13 16.29 7.13
N VAL A 167 -1.14 15.09 6.52
CA VAL A 167 -1.18 14.98 5.06
C VAL A 167 -2.59 14.73 4.50
N GLY A 168 -3.57 14.46 5.35
CA GLY A 168 -4.94 14.08 4.99
C GLY A 168 -5.05 12.58 4.65
N LEU A 169 -6.29 12.16 4.44
CA LEU A 169 -6.69 10.77 4.20
C LEU A 169 -6.49 10.36 2.74
N PHE A 170 -6.99 9.19 2.35
CA PHE A 170 -7.04 8.81 0.93
C PHE A 170 -7.81 9.86 0.12
N ASP A 171 -7.29 10.20 -1.05
CA ASP A 171 -7.95 11.13 -1.98
C ASP A 171 -9.14 10.42 -2.65
N GLU A 172 -10.36 10.77 -2.27
CA GLU A 172 -11.59 10.10 -2.68
C GLU A 172 -11.92 10.27 -4.18
N ARG A 173 -11.17 11.11 -4.90
CA ARG A 173 -11.25 11.19 -6.37
C ARG A 173 -10.78 9.91 -7.05
N PHE A 174 -9.95 9.12 -6.38
CA PHE A 174 -9.47 7.82 -6.87
C PHE A 174 -10.41 6.71 -6.38
N PHE A 175 -11.13 6.12 -7.32
CA PHE A 175 -12.00 5.01 -6.98
C PHE A 175 -11.22 3.75 -6.60
N MET A 176 -10.11 3.47 -7.31
CA MET A 176 -9.26 2.29 -7.09
C MET A 176 -7.91 2.43 -7.83
N TYR A 177 -6.85 1.87 -7.28
CA TYR A 177 -5.48 1.67 -7.73
C TYR A 177 -4.44 2.74 -7.39
N PRO A 178 -4.57 4.05 -7.75
CA PRO A 178 -3.49 4.99 -7.42
C PRO A 178 -3.67 5.71 -6.08
N GLU A 179 -4.69 5.36 -5.30
CA GLU A 179 -4.95 5.97 -3.99
C GLU A 179 -3.84 5.66 -2.98
N ASP A 180 -3.27 4.45 -3.04
CA ASP A 180 -2.15 4.02 -2.22
C ASP A 180 -0.85 4.75 -2.61
N ILE A 181 -0.62 4.93 -3.91
CA ILE A 181 0.52 5.72 -4.43
C ILE A 181 0.41 7.16 -3.93
N ASP A 182 -0.77 7.75 -4.07
CA ASP A 182 -1.02 9.15 -3.69
C ASP A 182 -0.82 9.36 -2.19
N LEU A 183 -1.42 8.51 -1.36
CA LEU A 183 -1.31 8.62 0.09
C LEU A 183 0.13 8.38 0.55
N THR A 184 0.78 7.30 0.09
CA THR A 184 2.17 6.99 0.45
C THR A 184 3.10 8.14 0.05
N ARG A 185 2.92 8.71 -1.15
CA ARG A 185 3.70 9.85 -1.64
C ARG A 185 3.52 11.08 -0.75
N ARG A 186 2.28 11.40 -0.33
CA ARG A 186 2.01 12.53 0.58
C ARG A 186 2.65 12.33 1.94
N ILE A 187 2.55 11.13 2.51
CA ILE A 187 3.21 10.77 3.77
C ILE A 187 4.74 10.89 3.61
N HIS A 188 5.31 10.38 2.52
CA HIS A 188 6.75 10.37 2.25
C HIS A 188 7.40 11.77 2.20
N ARG A 189 6.61 12.83 2.03
CA ARG A 189 7.11 14.22 2.08
C ARG A 189 7.49 14.69 3.48
N HIS A 190 6.83 14.18 4.50
CA HIS A 190 6.90 14.67 5.87
C HIS A 190 7.41 13.59 6.83
N PHE A 191 7.17 12.32 6.49
CA PHE A 191 7.51 11.15 7.30
C PHE A 191 8.23 10.11 6.45
N GLN A 192 8.84 9.13 7.11
CA GLN A 192 9.33 7.94 6.43
C GLN A 192 8.17 6.99 6.12
N THR A 193 8.25 6.33 4.95
CA THR A 193 7.34 5.27 4.52
C THR A 193 8.14 3.98 4.42
N VAL A 194 8.02 3.14 5.43
CA VAL A 194 8.97 2.07 5.72
C VAL A 194 8.49 0.73 5.17
N PHE A 195 9.35 0.07 4.41
CA PHE A 195 9.31 -1.37 4.20
C PHE A 195 10.08 -2.07 5.34
N TYR A 196 9.39 -2.97 6.06
CA TYR A 196 9.93 -3.69 7.21
C TYR A 196 10.08 -5.18 6.88
N PRO A 197 11.30 -5.72 6.69
CA PRO A 197 11.52 -7.07 6.16
C PRO A 197 11.49 -8.17 7.21
N TYR A 198 11.51 -7.84 8.50
CA TYR A 198 11.74 -8.82 9.57
C TYR A 198 10.48 -9.62 9.92
N VAL A 199 9.30 -9.12 9.56
CA VAL A 199 8.04 -9.87 9.60
C VAL A 199 7.47 -10.02 8.21
N SER A 200 6.70 -11.08 7.97
CA SER A 200 6.13 -11.38 6.65
C SER A 200 4.66 -11.68 6.73
N ILE A 201 3.94 -11.27 5.69
CA ILE A 201 2.53 -11.58 5.48
C ILE A 201 2.35 -12.31 4.15
N ILE A 202 1.31 -13.14 4.07
CA ILE A 202 0.92 -13.86 2.85
C ILE A 202 -0.23 -13.11 2.19
N HIS A 203 -0.12 -12.87 0.88
CA HIS A 203 -1.15 -12.18 0.10
C HIS A 203 -1.56 -13.02 -1.12
N ASP A 204 -2.82 -13.44 -1.14
CA ASP A 204 -3.43 -14.28 -2.19
C ASP A 204 -3.78 -13.50 -3.47
N HIS A 205 -2.98 -12.56 -3.87
CA HIS A 205 -3.19 -11.55 -4.90
C HIS A 205 -3.95 -12.02 -6.16
N ALA A 206 -5.22 -11.64 -6.29
CA ALA A 206 -6.13 -12.10 -7.35
C ALA A 206 -5.91 -11.48 -8.74
N ARG A 207 -5.07 -10.42 -8.89
CA ARG A 207 -4.78 -9.68 -10.14
C ARG A 207 -6.05 -9.26 -10.91
N GLY A 208 -7.06 -8.73 -10.21
CA GLY A 208 -8.39 -8.41 -10.76
C GLY A 208 -8.38 -7.51 -12.01
N SER A 209 -7.53 -6.48 -12.05
CA SER A 209 -7.44 -5.55 -13.18
C SER A 209 -7.00 -6.19 -14.52
N TYR A 210 -6.36 -7.36 -14.47
CA TYR A 210 -5.99 -8.11 -15.66
C TYR A 210 -7.11 -8.97 -16.22
N LYS A 211 -8.17 -9.20 -15.43
CA LYS A 211 -9.27 -10.11 -15.77
C LYS A 211 -10.54 -9.38 -16.21
N SER A 212 -10.67 -8.06 -15.98
CA SER A 212 -11.90 -7.30 -16.25
C SER A 212 -11.62 -6.02 -17.05
N PRO A 213 -12.25 -5.83 -18.22
CA PRO A 213 -12.17 -4.59 -19.00
C PRO A 213 -12.66 -3.36 -18.21
N LYS A 214 -13.70 -3.54 -17.38
CA LYS A 214 -14.23 -2.48 -16.51
C LYS A 214 -13.18 -2.01 -15.50
N LEU A 215 -12.48 -2.94 -14.84
CA LEU A 215 -11.43 -2.61 -13.88
C LEU A 215 -10.20 -2.00 -14.59
N LEU A 216 -9.91 -2.40 -15.82
CA LEU A 216 -8.88 -1.76 -16.63
C LEU A 216 -9.23 -0.30 -16.93
N TRP A 217 -10.47 -0.02 -17.35
CA TRP A 217 -10.93 1.33 -17.61
C TRP A 217 -10.85 2.22 -16.36
N ILE A 218 -11.33 1.72 -15.22
CA ILE A 218 -11.22 2.41 -13.91
C ILE A 218 -9.75 2.73 -13.61
N HIS A 219 -8.84 1.78 -13.82
CA HIS A 219 -7.42 1.98 -13.60
C HIS A 219 -6.85 3.08 -14.49
N ILE A 220 -7.16 3.07 -15.79
CA ILE A 220 -6.71 4.11 -16.74
C ILE A 220 -7.23 5.49 -16.31
N VAL A 221 -8.52 5.62 -16.04
CA VAL A 221 -9.13 6.90 -15.64
C VAL A 221 -8.47 7.43 -14.36
N ASN A 222 -8.28 6.59 -13.35
CA ASN A 222 -7.68 7.01 -12.10
C ASN A 222 -6.18 7.33 -12.24
N LEU A 223 -5.45 6.64 -13.11
CA LEU A 223 -4.08 7.03 -13.44
C LEU A 223 -4.01 8.38 -14.16
N CYS A 224 -4.95 8.68 -15.04
CA CYS A 224 -5.05 10.01 -15.64
C CYS A 224 -5.27 11.08 -14.57
N LYS A 225 -6.17 10.85 -13.60
CA LYS A 225 -6.36 11.75 -12.45
C LYS A 225 -5.07 11.91 -11.63
N TYR A 226 -4.34 10.81 -11.39
CA TYR A 226 -3.07 10.84 -10.67
C TYR A 226 -2.03 11.70 -11.39
N PHE A 227 -1.83 11.49 -12.70
CA PHE A 227 -0.88 12.29 -13.46
C PHE A 227 -1.33 13.75 -13.68
N ASN A 228 -2.64 14.01 -13.72
CA ASN A 228 -3.16 15.39 -13.70
C ASN A 228 -2.86 16.10 -12.38
N LYS A 229 -2.86 15.38 -11.25
CA LYS A 229 -2.52 15.92 -9.93
C LYS A 229 -1.02 16.15 -9.78
N TRP A 230 -0.19 15.20 -10.23
CA TRP A 230 1.24 15.15 -9.92
C TRP A 230 2.17 15.51 -11.07
N GLY A 231 1.66 15.60 -12.28
CA GLY A 231 2.42 15.88 -13.49
C GLY A 231 2.68 14.65 -14.36
N TRP A 232 2.46 14.81 -15.65
CA TRP A 232 2.66 13.76 -16.65
C TRP A 232 4.13 13.54 -16.98
N LEU A 233 4.78 14.54 -17.56
CA LEU A 233 6.15 14.46 -18.02
C LEU A 233 7.12 15.10 -17.02
N VAL A 234 6.78 16.30 -16.55
CA VAL A 234 7.59 17.06 -15.59
C VAL A 234 7.01 16.89 -14.20
N ASP A 235 7.76 16.21 -13.34
CA ASP A 235 7.47 16.03 -11.91
C ASP A 235 8.83 16.00 -11.19
N HIS A 236 9.25 17.17 -10.75
CA HIS A 236 10.56 17.36 -10.12
C HIS A 236 10.71 16.53 -8.84
N GLU A 237 9.66 16.48 -8.01
CA GLU A 237 9.66 15.68 -6.79
C GLU A 237 9.86 14.19 -7.08
N ARG A 238 9.09 13.63 -8.03
CA ARG A 238 9.26 12.23 -8.48
C ARG A 238 10.70 11.96 -8.91
N THR A 239 11.29 12.86 -9.66
CA THR A 239 12.67 12.71 -10.16
C THR A 239 13.67 12.66 -9.00
N VAL A 240 13.60 13.62 -8.08
CA VAL A 240 14.52 13.73 -6.94
C VAL A 240 14.35 12.53 -5.99
N VAL A 241 13.10 12.20 -5.62
CA VAL A 241 12.79 11.10 -4.70
C VAL A 241 13.23 9.76 -5.28
N ASN A 242 12.86 9.48 -6.54
CA ASN A 242 13.26 8.24 -7.20
C ASN A 242 14.79 8.10 -7.32
N GLN A 243 15.48 9.19 -7.65
CA GLN A 243 16.95 9.16 -7.74
C GLN A 243 17.59 8.86 -6.39
N ARG A 244 17.11 9.47 -5.31
CA ARG A 244 17.58 9.19 -3.94
C ARG A 244 17.41 7.70 -3.58
N VAL A 245 16.24 7.13 -3.82
CA VAL A 245 15.95 5.72 -3.54
C VAL A 245 16.85 4.79 -4.38
N ILE A 246 17.04 5.10 -5.66
CA ILE A 246 17.91 4.31 -6.54
C ILE A 246 19.35 4.30 -6.03
N VAL A 247 19.90 5.48 -5.72
CA VAL A 247 21.29 5.59 -5.22
C VAL A 247 21.46 4.86 -3.89
N GLN A 248 20.46 4.92 -3.03
CA GLN A 248 20.53 4.34 -1.68
C GLN A 248 20.37 2.81 -1.69
N TYR A 249 19.52 2.24 -2.55
CA TYR A 249 19.10 0.84 -2.43
C TYR A 249 19.48 -0.05 -3.62
N LEU A 250 19.81 0.52 -4.76
CA LEU A 250 20.23 -0.27 -5.92
C LEU A 250 21.75 -0.21 -6.12
N PRO A 251 22.36 -1.31 -6.61
CA PRO A 251 23.77 -1.30 -6.96
C PRO A 251 24.02 -0.28 -8.10
N PRO A 252 25.22 0.33 -8.15
CA PRO A 252 25.57 1.23 -9.25
C PRO A 252 25.42 0.50 -10.58
N CYS A 253 24.87 1.20 -11.58
CA CYS A 253 24.79 0.64 -12.94
C CYS A 253 26.21 0.35 -13.44
N LYS A 254 26.50 -0.93 -13.71
CA LYS A 254 27.70 -1.35 -14.44
C LYS A 254 27.55 -1.03 -15.91
#